data_9e00abf5a6d2ecf106c50dc7498b21be
#
_entry.id   9e00abf5a6d2ecf106c50dc7498b21be
#
_cell.length_a   1.000
_cell.length_b   1.000
_cell.length_c   1.000
_cell.angle_alpha   90.00
_cell.angle_beta   90.00
_cell.angle_gamma   90.00
#
_symmetry.space_group_name_H-M   'P 1'
#
loop_
_entity.id
_entity.type
_entity.pdbx_description
1 polymer ?
#
loop_
_entity_poly.entity_id
_entity_poly.type
_entity_poly.pdbx_seq_one_letter_code
_entity_poly.pdbx_strand_id
1 'polypeptide(L)'
;MEMVKSTFLSFSCMKIYSESRPWGKFEKFHENKSCTVKLIYVNANSRLSLQYHKKRSEFWKVIKGTAMVEIDEKRIVLEEGETVMIPKQARHRVHALESECIILEISYGRFDENDIVRLEDDYQRVTMPKTRVAAA
;
A
#
# COMPACT_ATOMS: atom_id res chain seq x y z
N MET A 1 16.42 -15.76 -0.65
CA MET A 1 15.41 -14.80 -0.16
C MET A 1 14.05 -15.41 -0.43
N GLU A 2 13.40 -15.90 0.61
CA GLU A 2 12.10 -16.53 0.45
C GLU A 2 11.02 -15.49 0.19
N MET A 3 10.35 -15.63 -0.95
CA MET A 3 9.11 -14.92 -1.22
C MET A 3 7.96 -15.71 -0.60
N VAL A 4 7.39 -15.19 0.47
CA VAL A 4 6.24 -15.82 1.11
C VAL A 4 4.99 -15.41 0.34
N LYS A 5 4.27 -16.38 -0.20
CA LYS A 5 2.91 -16.14 -0.70
C LYS A 5 2.03 -15.71 0.46
N SER A 6 1.36 -14.58 0.29
CA SER A 6 0.60 -13.86 1.29
C SER A 6 -0.69 -14.58 1.71
N THR A 7 -0.59 -15.70 2.40
CA THR A 7 -1.78 -16.28 3.02
C THR A 7 -1.91 -15.99 4.52
N PHE A 8 -0.86 -15.52 5.17
CA PHE A 8 -0.87 -15.34 6.62
C PHE A 8 0.03 -14.18 7.09
N LEU A 9 -0.38 -12.95 6.85
CA LEU A 9 0.06 -11.85 7.71
C LEU A 9 -1.14 -11.40 8.52
N SER A 10 -1.24 -11.90 9.74
CA SER A 10 -2.24 -11.45 10.70
C SER A 10 -1.86 -10.08 11.25
N PHE A 11 -1.98 -9.07 10.40
CA PHE A 11 -2.17 -7.72 10.90
C PHE A 11 -3.66 -7.48 10.91
N SER A 12 -4.21 -6.97 12.00
CA SER A 12 -5.61 -6.79 12.31
C SER A 12 -6.52 -6.87 11.08
N CYS A 13 -7.16 -7.99 10.92
CA CYS A 13 -7.91 -8.38 9.74
C CYS A 13 -9.05 -7.41 9.49
N MET A 14 -8.93 -6.59 8.44
CA MET A 14 -10.07 -5.90 7.91
C MET A 14 -10.97 -6.94 7.24
N LYS A 15 -12.16 -7.18 7.83
CA LYS A 15 -13.12 -8.09 7.24
C LYS A 15 -13.82 -7.41 6.08
N ILE A 16 -13.49 -7.82 4.87
CA ILE A 16 -14.24 -7.45 3.68
C ILE A 16 -15.56 -8.22 3.72
N TYR A 17 -16.67 -7.49 3.68
CA TYR A 17 -17.98 -8.10 3.55
C TYR A 17 -18.23 -8.51 2.10
N SER A 18 -18.58 -9.76 1.87
CA SER A 18 -18.93 -10.27 0.55
C SER A 18 -20.31 -10.88 0.57
N GLU A 19 -21.11 -10.56 -0.43
CA GLU A 19 -22.48 -11.09 -0.58
C GLU A 19 -22.74 -11.55 -2.01
N SER A 20 -23.22 -12.78 -2.15
CA SER A 20 -23.64 -13.32 -3.42
C SER A 20 -25.07 -12.91 -3.77
N ARG A 21 -25.29 -12.59 -5.01
CA ARG A 21 -26.58 -12.21 -5.59
C ARG A 21 -26.85 -13.03 -6.86
N PRO A 22 -28.10 -13.10 -7.36
CA PRO A 22 -28.38 -13.87 -8.58
C PRO A 22 -27.56 -13.43 -9.81
N TRP A 23 -27.12 -12.17 -9.88
CA TRP A 23 -26.32 -11.62 -10.97
C TRP A 23 -24.80 -11.72 -10.72
N GLY A 24 -24.35 -12.21 -9.56
CA GLY A 24 -22.92 -12.26 -9.19
C GLY A 24 -22.71 -12.03 -7.72
N LYS A 25 -21.77 -11.16 -7.38
CA LYS A 25 -21.49 -10.80 -6.00
C LYS A 25 -21.02 -9.35 -5.88
N PHE A 26 -21.06 -8.82 -4.68
CA PHE A 26 -20.35 -7.59 -4.35
C PHE A 26 -19.48 -7.78 -3.11
N GLU A 27 -18.43 -6.98 -3.05
CA GLU A 27 -17.55 -6.87 -1.89
C GLU A 27 -17.63 -5.45 -1.33
N LYS A 28 -17.86 -5.34 -0.02
CA LYS A 28 -17.92 -4.06 0.67
C LYS A 28 -16.68 -3.90 1.54
N PHE A 29 -15.85 -2.93 1.20
CA PHE A 29 -14.60 -2.66 1.91
C PHE A 29 -14.81 -1.74 3.10
N HIS A 30 -15.78 -0.88 3.02
CA HIS A 30 -16.02 0.16 4.02
C HIS A 30 -17.48 0.58 4.04
N GLU A 31 -18.00 0.86 5.21
CA GLU A 31 -19.37 1.32 5.39
C GLU A 31 -19.42 2.44 6.42
N ASN A 32 -19.96 3.61 6.00
CA ASN A 32 -20.24 4.75 6.87
C ASN A 32 -19.05 5.24 7.73
N LYS A 33 -17.84 5.16 7.20
CA LYS A 33 -16.63 5.66 7.84
C LYS A 33 -15.85 6.53 6.88
N SER A 34 -15.14 7.52 7.41
CA SER A 34 -14.27 8.37 6.60
C SER A 34 -13.05 7.59 6.13
N CYS A 35 -12.79 7.64 4.83
CA CYS A 35 -11.59 7.07 4.23
C CYS A 35 -11.22 7.87 2.97
N THR A 36 -9.98 7.68 2.52
CA THR A 36 -9.51 8.22 1.25
C THR A 36 -9.20 7.05 0.32
N VAL A 37 -9.71 7.10 -0.89
CA VAL A 37 -9.59 6.00 -1.86
C VAL A 37 -8.80 6.47 -3.07
N LYS A 38 -7.80 5.68 -3.47
CA LYS A 38 -6.99 5.91 -4.68
C LYS A 38 -6.87 4.65 -5.51
N LEU A 39 -6.71 4.83 -6.81
CA LEU A 39 -6.13 3.83 -7.69
C LEU A 39 -4.69 4.25 -7.97
N ILE A 40 -3.76 3.37 -7.71
CA ILE A 40 -2.34 3.60 -7.97
C ILE A 40 -1.94 2.77 -9.17
N TYR A 41 -1.46 3.43 -10.21
CA TYR A 41 -0.96 2.81 -11.44
C TYR A 41 0.56 2.80 -11.38
N VAL A 42 1.17 1.63 -11.31
CA VAL A 42 2.62 1.49 -11.27
C VAL A 42 3.09 0.91 -12.59
N ASN A 43 3.90 1.66 -13.31
CA ASN A 43 4.45 1.23 -14.60
C ASN A 43 5.30 -0.03 -14.45
N ALA A 44 5.37 -0.83 -15.51
CA ALA A 44 6.25 -2.01 -15.54
C ALA A 44 7.66 -1.65 -15.09
N ASN A 45 8.28 -2.53 -14.31
CA ASN A 45 9.62 -2.39 -13.77
C ASN A 45 9.87 -1.12 -12.94
N SER A 46 8.81 -0.49 -12.44
CA SER A 46 8.88 0.69 -11.59
C SER A 46 8.43 0.38 -10.17
N ARG A 47 8.82 1.23 -9.26
CA ARG A 47 8.46 1.09 -7.84
C ARG A 47 8.20 2.45 -7.20
N LEU A 48 7.34 2.47 -6.19
CA LEU A 48 7.16 3.63 -5.34
C LEU A 48 8.37 3.82 -4.43
N SER A 49 8.47 4.99 -3.81
CA SER A 49 9.44 5.21 -2.74
C SER A 49 9.21 4.26 -1.58
N LEU A 50 10.28 3.90 -0.88
CA LEU A 50 10.17 3.30 0.44
C LEU A 50 9.77 4.40 1.43
N GLN A 51 8.59 4.27 2.01
CA GLN A 51 7.94 5.35 2.73
C GLN A 51 7.15 4.85 3.93
N TYR A 52 6.80 5.75 4.83
CA TYR A 52 5.83 5.49 5.88
C TYR A 52 4.97 6.73 6.16
N HIS A 53 3.83 6.51 6.78
CA HIS A 53 2.90 7.55 7.20
C HIS A 53 2.65 7.47 8.70
N LYS A 54 2.55 8.61 9.36
CA LYS A 54 2.41 8.67 10.82
C LYS A 54 0.96 8.56 11.29
N LYS A 55 0.02 9.05 10.48
CA LYS A 55 -1.37 9.27 10.90
C LYS A 55 -2.39 8.38 10.21
N ARG A 56 -1.97 7.58 9.22
CA ARG A 56 -2.88 6.71 8.49
C ARG A 56 -2.32 5.30 8.33
N SER A 57 -3.21 4.33 8.31
CA SER A 57 -2.97 2.99 7.80
C SER A 57 -3.53 2.88 6.39
N GLU A 58 -3.13 1.87 5.64
CA GLU A 58 -3.57 1.66 4.27
C GLU A 58 -3.99 0.22 4.05
N PHE A 59 -5.04 0.04 3.27
CA PHE A 59 -5.47 -1.24 2.74
C PHE A 59 -5.18 -1.24 1.24
N TRP A 60 -4.53 -2.27 0.75
CA TRP A 60 -4.23 -2.44 -0.67
C TRP A 60 -4.85 -3.71 -1.23
N LYS A 61 -5.47 -3.59 -2.40
CA LYS A 61 -5.94 -4.73 -3.20
C LYS A 61 -5.36 -4.61 -4.59
N VAL A 62 -4.76 -5.69 -5.10
CA VAL A 62 -4.29 -5.74 -6.48
C VAL A 62 -5.48 -5.91 -7.42
N ILE A 63 -5.70 -4.94 -8.27
CA ILE A 63 -6.78 -4.93 -9.26
C ILE A 63 -6.30 -5.54 -10.58
N LYS A 64 -5.04 -5.31 -10.94
CA LYS A 64 -4.45 -5.82 -12.17
C LYS A 64 -2.97 -6.07 -11.99
N GLY A 65 -2.46 -7.13 -12.61
CA GLY A 65 -1.05 -7.47 -12.61
C GLY A 65 -0.60 -8.14 -11.33
N THR A 66 0.70 -8.21 -11.14
CA THR A 66 1.36 -8.78 -9.97
C THR A 66 2.20 -7.70 -9.29
N ALA A 67 2.04 -7.56 -8.00
CA ALA A 67 2.75 -6.56 -7.22
C ALA A 67 3.66 -7.23 -6.19
N MET A 68 4.91 -6.81 -6.10
CA MET A 68 5.76 -7.15 -4.97
C MET A 68 5.68 -6.01 -3.95
N VAL A 69 5.26 -6.33 -2.74
CA VAL A 69 5.09 -5.35 -1.66
C VAL A 69 6.15 -5.59 -0.60
N GLU A 70 6.87 -4.55 -0.25
CA GLU A 70 7.73 -4.55 0.92
C GLU A 70 6.99 -3.89 2.09
N ILE A 71 6.94 -4.58 3.21
CA ILE A 71 6.39 -4.05 4.47
C ILE A 71 7.40 -4.34 5.56
N ASP A 72 8.00 -3.29 6.12
CA ASP A 72 9.14 -3.36 7.00
C ASP A 72 10.26 -4.18 6.32
N GLU A 73 10.67 -5.30 6.85
CA GLU A 73 11.72 -6.15 6.26
C GLU A 73 11.17 -7.35 5.48
N LYS A 74 9.84 -7.40 5.29
CA LYS A 74 9.16 -8.50 4.61
C LYS A 74 8.83 -8.15 3.17
N ARG A 75 8.95 -9.14 2.30
CA ARG A 75 8.55 -9.04 0.89
C ARG A 75 7.42 -10.02 0.61
N ILE A 76 6.37 -9.53 0.01
CA ILE A 76 5.15 -10.27 -0.29
C ILE A 76 4.83 -10.08 -1.76
N VAL A 77 4.54 -11.16 -2.46
CA VAL A 77 4.02 -11.09 -3.84
C VAL A 77 2.51 -11.22 -3.78
N LEU A 78 1.83 -10.21 -4.29
CA LEU A 78 0.37 -10.18 -4.40
C LEU A 78 -0.04 -10.33 -5.86
N GLU A 79 -0.94 -11.26 -6.11
CA GLU A 79 -1.59 -11.46 -7.41
C GLU A 79 -2.94 -10.76 -7.44
N GLU A 80 -3.57 -10.69 -8.61
CA GLU A 80 -4.89 -10.06 -8.78
C GLU A 80 -5.89 -10.57 -7.74
N GLY A 81 -6.59 -9.64 -7.10
CA GLY A 81 -7.57 -9.91 -6.06
C GLY A 81 -7.00 -10.07 -4.66
N GLU A 82 -5.69 -10.26 -4.50
CA GLU A 82 -5.08 -10.38 -3.20
C GLU A 82 -4.91 -9.04 -2.51
N THR A 83 -4.88 -9.05 -1.17
CA THR A 83 -4.94 -7.84 -0.35
C THR A 83 -3.87 -7.85 0.72
N VAL A 84 -3.54 -6.66 1.21
CA VAL A 84 -2.64 -6.49 2.35
C VAL A 84 -3.03 -5.24 3.14
N MET A 85 -2.83 -5.29 4.46
CA MET A 85 -2.93 -4.12 5.33
C MET A 85 -1.55 -3.58 5.66
N ILE A 86 -1.39 -2.29 5.58
CA ILE A 86 -0.18 -1.58 5.97
C ILE A 86 -0.48 -0.76 7.20
N PRO A 87 0.05 -1.14 8.37
CA PRO A 87 -0.17 -0.40 9.61
C PRO A 87 0.41 1.02 9.56
N LYS A 88 -0.07 1.89 10.42
CA LYS A 88 0.58 3.19 10.65
C LYS A 88 2.06 2.98 10.95
N GLN A 89 2.90 3.84 10.40
CA GLN A 89 4.35 3.88 10.61
C GLN A 89 5.12 2.68 10.02
N ALA A 90 4.47 1.70 9.44
CA ALA A 90 5.16 0.62 8.73
C ALA A 90 5.82 1.14 7.45
N ARG A 91 7.08 0.83 7.26
CA ARG A 91 7.82 1.17 6.04
C ARG A 91 7.32 0.27 4.92
N HIS A 92 6.96 0.85 3.81
CA HIS A 92 6.38 0.09 2.72
C HIS A 92 6.68 0.69 1.36
N ARG A 93 6.65 -0.17 0.35
CA ARG A 93 6.64 0.19 -1.06
C ARG A 93 6.04 -0.93 -1.88
N VAL A 94 5.59 -0.59 -3.07
CA VAL A 94 5.16 -1.55 -4.09
C VAL A 94 6.08 -1.47 -5.30
N HIS A 95 6.39 -2.64 -5.86
CA HIS A 95 7.06 -2.81 -7.13
C HIS A 95 6.11 -3.44 -8.13
N ALA A 96 5.98 -2.87 -9.31
CA ALA A 96 5.48 -3.60 -10.46
C ALA A 96 6.62 -4.47 -11.01
N LEU A 97 6.29 -5.66 -11.46
CA LEU A 97 7.24 -6.56 -12.10
C LEU A 97 7.31 -6.27 -13.61
N GLU A 98 7.24 -7.28 -14.46
CA GLU A 98 7.37 -7.13 -15.91
C GLU A 98 6.19 -6.41 -16.56
N SER A 99 5.06 -6.34 -15.89
CA SER A 99 3.85 -5.67 -16.34
C SER A 99 3.40 -4.61 -15.36
N GLU A 100 2.69 -3.61 -15.86
CA GLU A 100 2.00 -2.63 -15.04
C GLU A 100 1.14 -3.32 -13.97
N CYS A 101 1.10 -2.76 -12.77
CA CYS A 101 0.13 -3.17 -11.76
C CYS A 101 -0.75 -2.00 -11.34
N ILE A 102 -1.98 -2.33 -10.98
CA ILE A 102 -2.97 -1.38 -10.48
C ILE A 102 -3.38 -1.81 -9.09
N ILE A 103 -3.26 -0.89 -8.15
CA ILE A 103 -3.56 -1.10 -6.73
C ILE A 103 -4.72 -0.20 -6.32
N LEU A 104 -5.76 -0.79 -5.72
CA LEU A 104 -6.76 -0.04 -4.97
C LEU A 104 -6.20 0.21 -3.58
N GLU A 105 -6.05 1.48 -3.22
CA GLU A 105 -5.61 1.90 -1.90
C GLU A 105 -6.75 2.58 -1.15
N ILE A 106 -7.02 2.13 0.06
CA ILE A 106 -7.95 2.77 0.98
C ILE A 106 -7.17 3.18 2.22
N SER A 107 -7.10 4.47 2.48
CA SER A 107 -6.40 5.03 3.64
C SER A 107 -7.38 5.30 4.77
N TYR A 108 -7.03 4.89 5.97
CA TYR A 108 -7.79 5.08 7.20
C TYR A 108 -7.05 5.99 8.14
N GLY A 109 -7.77 6.91 8.75
CA GLY A 109 -7.24 7.95 9.60
C GLY A 109 -7.16 9.28 8.87
N ARG A 110 -6.41 10.21 9.43
CA ARG A 110 -6.26 11.53 8.82
C ARG A 110 -5.41 11.43 7.56
N PHE A 111 -5.99 11.80 6.44
CA PHE A 111 -5.27 11.87 5.18
C PHE A 111 -4.67 13.26 4.98
N ASP A 112 -3.36 13.31 4.75
CA ASP A 112 -2.60 14.48 4.37
C ASP A 112 -1.48 14.03 3.43
N GLU A 113 -1.41 14.59 2.23
CA GLU A 113 -0.34 14.26 1.28
C GLU A 113 1.05 14.57 1.82
N ASN A 114 1.17 15.50 2.77
CA ASN A 114 2.43 15.83 3.41
C ASN A 114 2.81 14.86 4.54
N ASP A 115 1.91 13.98 4.96
CA ASP A 115 2.19 12.92 5.92
C ASP A 115 2.88 11.74 5.22
N ILE A 116 4.09 11.97 4.78
CA ILE A 116 4.93 10.99 4.12
C ILE A 116 6.40 11.23 4.46
N VAL A 117 7.08 10.16 4.86
CA VAL A 117 8.53 10.15 4.99
C VAL A 117 9.07 9.18 3.98
N ARG A 118 9.79 9.67 2.99
CA ARG A 118 10.44 8.86 1.96
C ARG A 118 11.87 8.55 2.40
N LEU A 119 12.17 7.28 2.53
CA LEU A 119 13.48 6.78 2.97
C LEU A 119 14.39 6.48 1.78
N GLU A 120 13.82 5.92 0.72
CA GLU A 120 14.48 5.64 -0.55
C GLU A 120 13.53 6.01 -1.68
N ASP A 121 14.05 6.66 -2.72
CA ASP A 121 13.23 7.06 -3.85
C ASP A 121 14.07 7.09 -5.13
N ASP A 122 13.69 6.30 -6.12
CA ASP A 122 14.35 6.27 -7.43
C ASP A 122 14.26 7.60 -8.18
N TYR A 123 13.33 8.47 -7.77
CA TYR A 123 13.09 9.78 -8.35
C TYR A 123 13.68 10.93 -7.52
N GLN A 124 14.51 10.60 -6.54
CA GLN A 124 15.28 11.56 -5.71
C GLN A 124 14.42 12.50 -4.86
N ARG A 125 13.27 12.03 -4.37
CA ARG A 125 12.37 12.80 -3.49
C ARG A 125 12.52 12.42 -2.01
N VAL A 126 13.69 11.94 -1.61
CA VAL A 126 13.94 11.49 -0.23
C VAL A 126 13.64 12.62 0.74
N THR A 127 12.84 12.30 1.76
CA THR A 127 12.58 13.20 2.86
C THR A 127 13.84 13.30 3.70
N MET A 128 14.56 14.42 3.57
CA MET A 128 15.71 14.68 4.42
C MET A 128 15.23 14.81 5.86
N PRO A 129 15.89 14.15 6.84
CA PRO A 129 15.66 14.53 8.22
C PRO A 129 15.85 16.05 8.30
N LYS A 130 15.00 16.74 9.06
CA LYS A 130 15.19 18.16 9.35
C LYS A 130 16.47 18.29 10.16
N THR A 131 17.60 18.12 9.52
CA THR A 131 18.84 18.67 10.03
C THR A 131 18.59 20.16 10.09
N ARG A 132 18.70 20.75 11.28
CA ARG A 132 18.88 22.16 11.41
C ARG A 132 20.00 22.50 10.46
N VAL A 133 19.66 23.08 9.32
CA VAL A 133 20.67 23.72 8.50
C VAL A 133 21.27 24.77 9.43
N ALA A 134 22.50 24.53 9.87
CA ALA A 134 23.23 25.57 10.52
C ALA A 134 23.18 26.73 9.55
N ALA A 135 22.57 27.83 9.98
CA ALA A 135 22.52 29.02 9.20
C ALA A 135 23.98 29.37 8.87
N ALA A 136 24.31 29.30 7.60
CA ALA A 136 25.57 29.81 7.12
C ALA A 136 25.56 31.34 7.29
#